data_47571667bef793796cd8730a01115074
#
_entry.id   47571667bef793796cd8730a01115074
#
_cell.length_a   1.000
_cell.length_b   1.000
_cell.length_c   1.000
_cell.angle_alpha   90.00
_cell.angle_beta   90.00
_cell.angle_gamma   90.00
#
_symmetry.space_group_name_H-M   'P 1'
#
loop_
_entity.id
_entity.type
_entity.pdbx_description
1 polymer ?
#
loop_
_entity_poly.entity_id
_entity_poly.type
_entity_poly.pdbx_seq_one_letter_code
_entity_poly.pdbx_strand_id
1 'polypeptide(L)'
;MSKDSSYFSGEKYNLLAKKKGYRSRAAFKLIQINKKEKLFSKDSSILDLGSAPGGWCQIALENIGPSGSVIGVDILEMEEIRGVKFINEDLRKLDLNKINDSIDIVLSDIAPNISGIAFRDANNMIELLEIELSIVDKFLVKGGKYLAKCFEGDSFLFLQKEIKQRF
;
A
#
# COMPACT_ATOMS: atom_id res chain seq x y z
N MET A 1 28.22 16.22 11.87
CA MET A 1 28.13 14.79 12.22
C MET A 1 27.00 14.62 13.20
N SER A 2 25.82 14.28 12.76
CA SER A 2 24.67 13.99 13.63
C SER A 2 24.21 12.56 13.34
N LYS A 3 24.57 11.67 14.25
CA LYS A 3 24.05 10.30 14.33
C LYS A 3 22.71 10.37 15.08
N ASP A 4 21.62 10.57 14.37
CA ASP A 4 20.28 10.30 14.89
C ASP A 4 19.58 9.24 14.06
N SER A 5 20.16 8.04 14.02
CA SER A 5 19.42 6.84 13.72
C SER A 5 19.05 6.15 15.03
N SER A 6 18.17 6.76 15.81
CA SER A 6 17.53 6.03 16.90
C SER A 6 16.56 5.03 16.29
N TYR A 7 16.95 3.77 16.25
CA TYR A 7 16.10 2.62 16.06
C TYR A 7 15.00 2.66 17.15
N PHE A 8 13.91 3.36 16.87
CA PHE A 8 12.74 3.28 17.71
C PHE A 8 12.22 1.84 17.63
N SER A 9 12.13 1.16 18.78
CA SER A 9 11.52 -0.15 18.85
C SER A 9 10.11 -0.10 18.27
N GLY A 10 9.63 -1.18 17.65
CA GLY A 10 8.30 -1.24 17.05
C GLY A 10 7.17 -0.80 18.00
N GLU A 11 7.34 -1.01 19.32
CA GLU A 11 6.43 -0.57 20.37
C GLU A 11 6.30 0.96 20.47
N LYS A 12 7.39 1.70 20.38
CA LYS A 12 7.36 3.17 20.41
C LYS A 12 6.57 3.73 19.23
N TYR A 13 6.74 3.16 18.03
CA TYR A 13 5.96 3.56 16.87
C TYR A 13 4.49 3.21 17.00
N ASN A 14 4.14 2.07 17.61
CA ASN A 14 2.75 1.70 17.89
C ASN A 14 2.10 2.69 18.87
N LEU A 15 2.79 3.04 19.97
CA LEU A 15 2.31 4.05 20.92
C LEU A 15 2.16 5.43 20.27
N LEU A 16 3.11 5.82 19.44
CA LEU A 16 3.05 7.09 18.72
C LEU A 16 1.91 7.12 17.71
N ALA A 17 1.65 6.01 17.00
CA ALA A 17 0.51 5.88 16.10
C ALA A 17 -0.81 6.09 16.85
N LYS A 18 -1.01 5.37 17.96
CA LYS A 18 -2.18 5.56 18.82
C LYS A 18 -2.33 7.01 19.30
N LYS A 19 -1.24 7.64 19.77
CA LYS A 19 -1.26 9.03 20.24
C LYS A 19 -1.65 10.02 19.13
N LYS A 20 -1.31 9.72 17.87
CA LYS A 20 -1.64 10.54 16.71
C LYS A 20 -2.95 10.14 16.02
N GLY A 21 -3.66 9.13 16.54
CA GLY A 21 -4.92 8.66 15.96
C GLY A 21 -4.76 7.79 14.71
N TYR A 22 -3.54 7.31 14.42
CA TYR A 22 -3.32 6.38 13.32
C TYR A 22 -3.59 4.94 13.74
N ARG A 23 -4.22 4.18 12.87
CA ARG A 23 -4.61 2.78 13.10
C ARG A 23 -3.43 1.82 13.09
N SER A 24 -2.31 2.20 12.46
CA SER A 24 -1.09 1.41 12.45
C SER A 24 0.17 2.27 12.36
N ARG A 25 1.30 1.71 12.82
CA ARG A 25 2.62 2.34 12.66
C ARG A 25 3.06 2.45 11.20
N ALA A 26 2.47 1.67 10.29
CA ALA A 26 2.74 1.74 8.86
C ALA A 26 2.44 3.13 8.27
N ALA A 27 1.53 3.89 8.89
CA ALA A 27 1.25 5.28 8.52
C ALA A 27 2.51 6.15 8.47
N PHE A 28 3.44 5.99 9.43
CA PHE A 28 4.68 6.77 9.45
C PHE A 28 5.60 6.49 8.27
N LYS A 29 5.63 5.24 7.79
CA LYS A 29 6.40 4.87 6.60
C LYS A 29 5.86 5.61 5.38
N LEU A 30 4.55 5.62 5.20
CA LEU A 30 3.92 6.32 4.08
C LEU A 30 4.09 7.84 4.17
N ILE A 31 4.02 8.42 5.37
CA ILE A 31 4.32 9.85 5.60
C ILE A 31 5.75 10.18 5.16
N GLN A 32 6.74 9.37 5.54
CA GLN A 32 8.14 9.58 5.16
C GLN A 32 8.36 9.48 3.65
N ILE A 33 7.75 8.46 3.01
CA ILE A 33 7.82 8.29 1.57
C ILE A 33 7.17 9.48 0.87
N ASN A 34 5.96 9.89 1.29
CA ASN A 34 5.28 11.03 0.68
C ASN A 34 6.08 12.33 0.82
N LYS A 35 6.72 12.56 1.97
CA LYS A 35 7.57 13.74 2.19
C LYS A 35 8.74 13.79 1.20
N LYS A 36 9.34 12.63 0.90
CA LYS A 36 10.48 12.52 0.00
C LYS A 36 10.08 12.54 -1.47
N GLU A 37 9.10 11.73 -1.83
CA GLU A 37 8.75 11.42 -3.23
C GLU A 37 7.55 12.24 -3.75
N LYS A 38 6.90 13.04 -2.90
CA LYS A 38 5.67 13.79 -3.23
C LYS A 38 4.65 12.89 -3.92
N LEU A 39 4.33 11.78 -3.24
CA LEU A 39 3.51 10.70 -3.78
C LEU A 39 2.11 11.19 -4.12
N PHE A 40 1.45 11.88 -3.18
CA PHE A 40 0.07 12.33 -3.32
C PHE A 40 -0.06 13.67 -4.03
N SER A 41 -1.14 13.78 -4.80
CA SER A 41 -1.61 15.02 -5.41
C SER A 41 -3.06 15.29 -4.98
N LYS A 42 -3.51 16.55 -5.05
CA LYS A 42 -4.91 16.87 -4.76
C LYS A 42 -5.83 16.18 -5.74
N ASP A 43 -7.01 15.81 -5.25
CA ASP A 43 -8.11 15.21 -6.01
C ASP A 43 -7.79 13.83 -6.63
N SER A 44 -6.66 13.20 -6.23
CA SER A 44 -6.26 11.88 -6.72
C SER A 44 -7.22 10.78 -6.30
N SER A 45 -7.39 9.80 -7.19
CA SER A 45 -8.04 8.51 -6.91
C SER A 45 -7.00 7.48 -6.49
N ILE A 46 -7.18 6.88 -5.33
CA ILE A 46 -6.20 5.98 -4.72
C ILE A 46 -6.79 4.60 -4.49
N LEU A 47 -6.02 3.58 -4.83
CA LEU A 47 -6.29 2.19 -4.50
C LEU A 47 -5.23 1.69 -3.52
N ASP A 48 -5.65 1.28 -2.32
CA ASP A 48 -4.80 0.76 -1.24
C ASP A 48 -5.04 -0.75 -1.08
N LEU A 49 -4.10 -1.55 -1.56
CA LEU A 49 -4.12 -3.00 -1.52
C LEU A 49 -3.45 -3.49 -0.23
N GLY A 50 -4.16 -4.33 0.55
CA GLY A 50 -3.73 -4.70 1.89
C GLY A 50 -3.97 -3.57 2.89
N SER A 51 -5.14 -2.93 2.81
CA SER A 51 -5.43 -1.68 3.50
C SER A 51 -5.63 -1.81 5.01
N ALA A 52 -6.06 -2.96 5.53
CA ALA A 52 -6.33 -3.14 6.96
C ALA A 52 -5.07 -2.99 7.82
N PRO A 53 -5.16 -2.33 8.96
CA PRO A 53 -6.31 -1.73 9.63
C PRO A 53 -6.68 -0.30 9.18
N GLY A 54 -6.08 0.24 8.10
CA GLY A 54 -6.45 1.52 7.49
C GLY A 54 -5.45 2.66 7.69
N GLY A 55 -4.25 2.37 8.19
CA GLY A 55 -3.24 3.41 8.43
C GLY A 55 -2.82 4.15 7.15
N TRP A 56 -2.68 3.46 6.03
CA TRP A 56 -2.35 4.09 4.75
C TRP A 56 -3.54 4.82 4.14
N CYS A 57 -4.76 4.27 4.26
CA CYS A 57 -5.98 4.96 3.86
C CYS A 57 -6.14 6.31 4.58
N GLN A 58 -5.83 6.39 5.89
CA GLN A 58 -5.87 7.65 6.65
C GLN A 58 -4.91 8.69 6.06
N ILE A 59 -3.66 8.30 5.81
CA ILE A 59 -2.65 9.18 5.22
C ILE A 59 -3.04 9.61 3.80
N ALA A 60 -3.61 8.71 3.01
CA ALA A 60 -4.10 9.05 1.68
C ALA A 60 -5.17 10.15 1.76
N LEU A 61 -6.21 9.97 2.57
CA LEU A 61 -7.28 10.96 2.76
C LEU A 61 -6.76 12.33 3.22
N GLU A 62 -5.81 12.36 4.17
CA GLU A 62 -5.23 13.61 4.66
C GLU A 62 -4.52 14.42 3.56
N ASN A 63 -4.03 13.75 2.51
CA ASN A 63 -3.22 14.39 1.48
C ASN A 63 -3.95 14.73 0.19
N ILE A 64 -5.01 13.97 -0.19
CA ILE A 64 -5.70 14.17 -1.48
C ILE A 64 -6.79 15.25 -1.41
N GLY A 65 -7.32 15.56 -0.22
CA GLY A 65 -8.39 16.52 -0.06
C GLY A 65 -9.79 15.97 -0.37
N PRO A 66 -10.82 16.82 -0.30
CA PRO A 66 -12.22 16.36 -0.28
C PRO A 66 -12.76 15.83 -1.61
N SER A 67 -12.13 16.19 -2.74
CA SER A 67 -12.54 15.74 -4.09
C SER A 67 -11.83 14.46 -4.51
N GLY A 68 -10.81 14.03 -3.77
CA GLY A 68 -10.13 12.76 -4.01
C GLY A 68 -10.94 11.56 -3.50
N SER A 69 -10.54 10.37 -3.91
CA SER A 69 -11.18 9.12 -3.48
C SER A 69 -10.17 8.08 -3.03
N VAL A 70 -10.56 7.27 -2.05
CA VAL A 70 -9.74 6.14 -1.57
C VAL A 70 -10.58 4.88 -1.59
N ILE A 71 -10.07 3.85 -2.25
CA ILE A 71 -10.59 2.48 -2.20
C ILE A 71 -9.57 1.64 -1.47
N GLY A 72 -9.97 1.01 -0.37
CA GLY A 72 -9.17 0.03 0.35
C GLY A 72 -9.63 -1.39 0.05
N VAL A 73 -8.71 -2.31 -0.16
CA VAL A 73 -8.98 -3.74 -0.37
C VAL A 73 -8.18 -4.56 0.62
N ASP A 74 -8.83 -5.45 1.36
CA ASP A 74 -8.16 -6.38 2.25
C ASP A 74 -9.03 -7.62 2.51
N ILE A 75 -8.38 -8.76 2.76
CA ILE A 75 -9.04 -9.98 3.21
C ILE A 75 -9.48 -9.88 4.68
N LEU A 76 -8.76 -9.09 5.49
CA LEU A 76 -9.08 -8.82 6.87
C LEU A 76 -10.17 -7.74 6.95
N GLU A 77 -11.06 -7.87 7.93
CA GLU A 77 -12.02 -6.82 8.23
C GLU A 77 -11.31 -5.53 8.69
N MET A 78 -11.88 -4.41 8.32
CA MET A 78 -11.41 -3.08 8.72
C MET A 78 -12.59 -2.27 9.24
N GLU A 79 -12.41 -1.64 10.40
CA GLU A 79 -13.40 -0.65 10.87
C GLU A 79 -13.58 0.47 9.84
N GLU A 80 -14.80 0.97 9.72
CA GLU A 80 -15.14 2.03 8.78
C GLU A 80 -14.22 3.27 8.96
N ILE A 81 -13.74 3.79 7.83
CA ILE A 81 -13.08 5.09 7.75
C ILE A 81 -13.94 5.97 6.84
N ARG A 82 -14.47 7.05 7.39
CA ARG A 82 -15.26 8.00 6.61
C ARG A 82 -14.46 8.51 5.41
N GLY A 83 -14.99 8.32 4.21
CA GLY A 83 -14.33 8.71 2.95
C GLY A 83 -13.51 7.60 2.30
N VAL A 84 -13.42 6.41 2.89
CA VAL A 84 -12.84 5.22 2.26
C VAL A 84 -13.95 4.27 1.83
N LYS A 85 -13.93 3.85 0.57
CA LYS A 85 -14.70 2.71 0.10
C LYS A 85 -13.90 1.44 0.40
N PHE A 86 -14.35 0.64 1.35
CA PHE A 86 -13.65 -0.60 1.71
C PHE A 86 -14.28 -1.81 1.01
N ILE A 87 -13.45 -2.66 0.43
CA ILE A 87 -13.80 -3.93 -0.20
C ILE A 87 -13.13 -5.05 0.59
N ASN A 88 -13.92 -5.81 1.32
CA ASN A 88 -13.41 -6.93 2.11
C ASN A 88 -13.38 -8.20 1.25
N GLU A 89 -12.31 -8.38 0.49
CA GLU A 89 -12.12 -9.51 -0.41
C GLU A 89 -10.64 -9.93 -0.47
N ASP A 90 -10.41 -11.22 -0.73
CA ASP A 90 -9.09 -11.72 -1.11
C ASP A 90 -8.72 -11.16 -2.50
N LEU A 91 -7.53 -10.59 -2.62
CA LEU A 91 -7.03 -10.01 -3.86
C LEU A 91 -7.06 -10.99 -5.05
N ARG A 92 -6.87 -12.29 -4.76
CA ARG A 92 -6.95 -13.37 -5.77
C ARG A 92 -8.35 -13.57 -6.36
N LYS A 93 -9.39 -13.11 -5.65
CA LYS A 93 -10.82 -13.28 -6.01
C LYS A 93 -11.53 -11.94 -6.18
N LEU A 94 -10.79 -10.85 -6.16
CA LEU A 94 -11.32 -9.50 -6.20
C LEU A 94 -12.19 -9.28 -7.43
N ASP A 95 -13.43 -8.87 -7.20
CA ASP A 95 -14.31 -8.40 -8.28
C ASP A 95 -13.83 -7.02 -8.75
N LEU A 96 -13.15 -7.02 -9.88
CA LEU A 96 -12.56 -5.80 -10.46
C LEU A 96 -13.60 -4.74 -10.86
N ASN A 97 -14.89 -5.10 -11.01
CA ASN A 97 -15.95 -4.13 -11.29
C ASN A 97 -16.24 -3.22 -10.08
N LYS A 98 -15.76 -3.58 -8.90
CA LYS A 98 -15.87 -2.76 -7.69
C LYS A 98 -14.84 -1.63 -7.63
N ILE A 99 -13.81 -1.68 -8.49
CA ILE A 99 -12.77 -0.65 -8.59
C ILE A 99 -13.20 0.38 -9.64
N ASN A 100 -12.93 1.64 -9.38
CA ASN A 100 -13.16 2.71 -10.35
C ASN A 100 -12.23 2.57 -11.57
N ASP A 101 -12.67 3.02 -12.74
CA ASP A 101 -11.95 2.84 -14.01
C ASP A 101 -10.62 3.58 -14.11
N SER A 102 -10.38 4.57 -13.24
CA SER A 102 -9.16 5.39 -13.29
C SER A 102 -8.60 5.58 -11.89
N ILE A 103 -7.39 5.09 -11.68
CA ILE A 103 -6.64 5.20 -10.43
C ILE A 103 -5.36 5.97 -10.69
N ASP A 104 -5.11 7.03 -9.93
CA ASP A 104 -3.89 7.84 -10.03
C ASP A 104 -2.74 7.23 -9.25
N ILE A 105 -3.05 6.56 -8.13
CA ILE A 105 -2.03 5.99 -7.25
C ILE A 105 -2.49 4.62 -6.75
N VAL A 106 -1.68 3.60 -6.99
CA VAL A 106 -1.83 2.27 -6.36
C VAL A 106 -0.80 2.13 -5.26
N LEU A 107 -1.27 1.82 -4.07
CA LEU A 107 -0.47 1.51 -2.88
C LEU A 107 -0.61 0.04 -2.55
N SER A 108 0.46 -0.60 -2.08
CA SER A 108 0.41 -1.96 -1.56
C SER A 108 1.38 -2.17 -0.40
N ASP A 109 0.86 -2.52 0.77
CA ASP A 109 1.63 -3.02 1.92
C ASP A 109 1.31 -4.49 2.21
N ILE A 110 0.87 -5.24 1.19
CA ILE A 110 0.54 -6.66 1.31
C ILE A 110 1.80 -7.47 1.60
N ALA A 111 1.64 -8.51 2.42
CA ALA A 111 2.62 -9.56 2.60
C ALA A 111 1.91 -10.92 2.69
N PRO A 112 2.47 -11.98 2.11
CA PRO A 112 1.97 -13.32 2.32
C PRO A 112 2.21 -13.77 3.77
N ASN A 113 1.51 -14.81 4.19
CA ASN A 113 1.81 -15.49 5.44
C ASN A 113 3.24 -16.06 5.35
N ILE A 114 4.10 -15.64 6.27
CA ILE A 114 5.51 -16.06 6.31
C ILE A 114 5.57 -17.48 6.88
N SER A 115 6.12 -18.40 6.08
CA SER A 115 6.34 -19.80 6.47
C SER A 115 7.68 -20.03 7.18
N GLY A 116 8.62 -19.09 7.04
CA GLY A 116 10.01 -19.24 7.49
C GLY A 116 10.90 -19.99 6.48
N ILE A 117 10.35 -20.42 5.34
CA ILE A 117 11.11 -21.06 4.25
C ILE A 117 11.29 -20.01 3.16
N ALA A 118 12.49 -19.46 3.02
CA ALA A 118 12.78 -18.32 2.16
C ALA A 118 12.28 -18.48 0.71
N PHE A 119 12.50 -19.64 0.10
CA PHE A 119 12.05 -19.92 -1.26
C PHE A 119 10.50 -19.90 -1.39
N ARG A 120 9.80 -20.49 -0.42
CA ARG A 120 8.32 -20.47 -0.41
C ARG A 120 7.79 -19.05 -0.21
N ASP A 121 8.39 -18.32 0.72
CA ASP A 121 7.95 -16.96 1.05
C ASP A 121 8.21 -16.01 -0.12
N ALA A 122 9.32 -16.17 -0.83
CA ALA A 122 9.61 -15.42 -2.06
C ALA A 122 8.60 -15.73 -3.17
N ASN A 123 8.27 -16.99 -3.42
CA ASN A 123 7.28 -17.38 -4.44
C ASN A 123 5.87 -16.87 -4.09
N ASN A 124 5.44 -16.97 -2.83
CA ASN A 124 4.17 -16.43 -2.39
C ASN A 124 4.10 -14.90 -2.58
N MET A 125 5.22 -14.20 -2.35
CA MET A 125 5.30 -12.76 -2.58
C MET A 125 5.25 -12.44 -4.07
N ILE A 126 5.93 -13.20 -4.93
CA ILE A 126 5.89 -13.02 -6.39
C ILE A 126 4.45 -13.20 -6.91
N GLU A 127 3.73 -14.24 -6.46
CA GLU A 127 2.33 -14.46 -6.83
C GLU A 127 1.45 -13.24 -6.51
N LEU A 128 1.60 -12.66 -5.32
CA LEU A 128 0.86 -11.44 -4.95
C LEU A 128 1.25 -10.25 -5.83
N LEU A 129 2.54 -10.06 -6.10
CA LEU A 129 3.03 -8.99 -6.97
C LEU A 129 2.50 -9.13 -8.41
N GLU A 130 2.37 -10.35 -8.94
CA GLU A 130 1.78 -10.59 -10.27
C GLU A 130 0.32 -10.12 -10.31
N ILE A 131 -0.46 -10.42 -9.26
CA ILE A 131 -1.84 -9.97 -9.15
C ILE A 131 -1.91 -8.44 -9.04
N GLU A 132 -1.08 -7.84 -8.19
CA GLU A 132 -1.00 -6.38 -8.05
C GLU A 132 -0.66 -5.71 -9.38
N LEU A 133 0.34 -6.21 -10.10
CA LEU A 133 0.74 -5.67 -11.40
C LEU A 133 -0.37 -5.80 -12.45
N SER A 134 -1.16 -6.87 -12.42
CA SER A 134 -2.32 -6.99 -13.31
C SER A 134 -3.40 -5.93 -13.01
N ILE A 135 -3.58 -5.56 -11.76
CA ILE A 135 -4.46 -4.48 -11.32
C ILE A 135 -3.88 -3.12 -11.76
N VAL A 136 -2.58 -2.91 -11.58
CA VAL A 136 -1.86 -1.72 -12.03
C VAL A 136 -2.02 -1.53 -13.54
N ASP A 137 -1.76 -2.58 -14.34
CA ASP A 137 -1.90 -2.55 -15.80
C ASP A 137 -3.32 -2.19 -16.26
N LYS A 138 -4.33 -2.58 -15.48
CA LYS A 138 -5.74 -2.34 -15.83
C LYS A 138 -6.25 -0.97 -15.43
N PHE A 139 -5.88 -0.48 -14.24
CA PHE A 139 -6.54 0.67 -13.62
C PHE A 139 -5.66 1.90 -13.46
N LEU A 140 -4.33 1.75 -13.41
CA LEU A 140 -3.44 2.89 -13.21
C LEU A 140 -3.40 3.76 -14.47
N VAL A 141 -3.69 5.04 -14.30
CA VAL A 141 -3.65 5.99 -15.40
C VAL A 141 -2.21 6.23 -15.90
N LYS A 142 -2.06 6.66 -17.13
CA LYS A 142 -0.76 7.08 -17.67
C LYS A 142 -0.19 8.22 -16.82
N GLY A 143 1.05 8.08 -16.36
CA GLY A 143 1.69 9.01 -15.43
C GLY A 143 1.28 8.82 -13.96
N GLY A 144 0.46 7.81 -13.67
CA GLY A 144 0.12 7.41 -12.32
C GLY A 144 1.32 6.84 -11.56
N LYS A 145 1.15 6.59 -10.27
CA LYS A 145 2.22 6.13 -9.38
C LYS A 145 1.86 4.79 -8.74
N TYR A 146 2.85 3.92 -8.64
CA TYR A 146 2.73 2.64 -7.94
C TYR A 146 3.76 2.55 -6.83
N LEU A 147 3.31 2.25 -5.62
CA LEU A 147 4.14 2.01 -4.44
C LEU A 147 3.79 0.64 -3.86
N ALA A 148 4.75 -0.27 -3.86
CA ALA A 148 4.58 -1.60 -3.28
C ALA A 148 5.69 -1.94 -2.29
N LYS A 149 5.33 -2.73 -1.29
CA LYS A 149 6.27 -3.44 -0.45
C LYS A 149 6.60 -4.78 -1.10
N CYS A 150 7.88 -5.16 -1.08
CA CYS A 150 8.31 -6.52 -1.40
C CYS A 150 9.41 -6.97 -0.44
N PHE A 151 9.73 -8.26 -0.44
CA PHE A 151 10.87 -8.78 0.31
C PHE A 151 12.14 -8.59 -0.51
N GLU A 152 13.30 -8.45 0.16
CA GLU A 152 14.60 -8.52 -0.48
C GLU A 152 14.82 -9.90 -1.11
N GLY A 153 15.65 -9.97 -2.15
CA GLY A 153 15.96 -11.20 -2.88
C GLY A 153 15.10 -11.35 -4.15
N ASP A 154 14.64 -12.58 -4.44
CA ASP A 154 14.02 -12.93 -5.71
C ASP A 154 12.76 -12.11 -6.01
N SER A 155 11.92 -11.86 -5.02
CA SER A 155 10.71 -11.04 -5.21
C SER A 155 11.04 -9.58 -5.54
N PHE A 156 12.12 -9.03 -5.00
CA PHE A 156 12.57 -7.69 -5.37
C PHE A 156 13.13 -7.65 -6.80
N LEU A 157 13.93 -8.64 -7.19
CA LEU A 157 14.47 -8.73 -8.54
C LEU A 157 13.35 -8.90 -9.58
N PHE A 158 12.35 -9.72 -9.25
CA PHE A 158 11.15 -9.87 -10.06
C PHE A 158 10.44 -8.52 -10.24
N LEU A 159 10.08 -7.86 -9.13
CA LEU A 159 9.37 -6.57 -9.18
C LEU A 159 10.18 -5.50 -9.94
N GLN A 160 11.48 -5.42 -9.71
CA GLN A 160 12.34 -4.46 -10.41
C GLN A 160 12.33 -4.66 -11.93
N LYS A 161 12.35 -5.92 -12.39
CA LYS A 161 12.27 -6.26 -13.81
C LYS A 161 10.93 -5.83 -14.40
N GLU A 162 9.84 -6.18 -13.72
CA GLU A 162 8.47 -5.90 -14.18
C GLU A 162 8.17 -4.39 -14.22
N ILE A 163 8.65 -3.62 -13.23
CA ILE A 163 8.49 -2.17 -13.20
C ILE A 163 9.21 -1.51 -14.38
N LYS A 164 10.46 -1.91 -14.68
CA LYS A 164 11.23 -1.35 -15.81
C LYS A 164 10.57 -1.56 -17.19
N GLN A 165 9.63 -2.48 -17.30
CA GLN A 165 8.90 -2.73 -18.54
C GLN A 165 7.63 -1.87 -18.66
N ARG A 166 7.10 -1.36 -17.53
CA ARG A 166 5.82 -0.65 -17.44
C ARG A 166 5.96 0.87 -17.27
N PHE A 167 7.09 1.29 -16.65
CA PHE A 167 7.32 2.68 -16.22
C PHE A 167 8.62 3.29 -16.83
#